data_57fe1a25c62eef589102a2ceceed7ff1
#
_entry.id   57fe1a25c62eef589102a2ceceed7ff1
#
_cell.length_a   1.000
_cell.length_b   1.000
_cell.length_c   1.000
_cell.angle_alpha   90.00
_cell.angle_beta   90.00
_cell.angle_gamma   90.00
#
_symmetry.space_group_name_H-M   'P 1'
#
loop_
_entity.id
_entity.type
_entity.pdbx_description
1 polymer ?
#
loop_
_entity_poly.entity_id
_entity_poly.type
_entity_poly.pdbx_seq_one_letter_code
_entity_poly.pdbx_strand_id
1 'polypeptide(L)'
;MPRNYENAAPTQFQRLPEYHRDEAWIRAFLHRAEIGHLGHARAGQPYVTPTNFWFDEENRQIIFHSNIAGRMRDNLEHNPQVCLEVSETGRFLPANTALEFSVQYRSVMVFGKVTLLKADEEQRRALYGLLRKYFPNLEPGVEYRPISDQELARTSV
;
A
#
# COMPACT_ATOMS: atom_id res chain seq x y z
N MET A 1 -12.79 -26.63 14.32
CA MET A 1 -12.28 -27.49 13.23
C MET A 1 -11.19 -26.73 12.48
N PRO A 2 -10.06 -27.35 12.11
CA PRO A 2 -9.11 -26.70 11.22
C PRO A 2 -9.83 -26.38 9.91
N ARG A 3 -9.68 -25.15 9.42
CA ARG A 3 -10.26 -24.72 8.13
C ARG A 3 -9.41 -25.31 7.00
N ASN A 4 -10.07 -25.91 6.02
CA ASN A 4 -9.38 -26.40 4.82
C ASN A 4 -9.20 -25.24 3.84
N TYR A 5 -7.96 -24.86 3.58
CA TYR A 5 -7.58 -23.78 2.65
C TYR A 5 -7.24 -24.29 1.24
N GLU A 6 -7.27 -25.61 1.00
CA GLU A 6 -6.83 -26.20 -0.28
C GLU A 6 -7.60 -25.71 -1.50
N ASN A 7 -8.88 -25.39 -1.32
CA ASN A 7 -9.76 -24.93 -2.39
C ASN A 7 -10.11 -23.44 -2.29
N ALA A 8 -9.51 -22.71 -1.35
CA ALA A 8 -9.74 -21.28 -1.19
C ALA A 8 -8.82 -20.48 -2.10
N ALA A 9 -9.32 -19.42 -2.73
CA ALA A 9 -8.47 -18.50 -3.45
C ALA A 9 -7.44 -17.89 -2.47
N PRO A 10 -6.15 -17.76 -2.85
CA PRO A 10 -5.11 -17.28 -1.96
C PRO A 10 -5.39 -15.92 -1.31
N THR A 11 -6.24 -15.11 -1.96
CA THR A 11 -6.59 -13.75 -1.53
C THR A 11 -7.94 -13.66 -0.79
N GLN A 12 -8.62 -14.77 -0.55
CA GLN A 12 -10.05 -14.79 -0.17
C GLN A 12 -10.30 -14.98 1.33
N PHE A 13 -9.27 -15.11 2.17
CA PHE A 13 -9.50 -15.67 3.50
C PHE A 13 -9.18 -14.77 4.67
N GLN A 14 -10.20 -14.53 5.51
CA GLN A 14 -10.06 -14.02 6.88
C GLN A 14 -10.42 -15.14 7.88
N ARG A 15 -9.49 -15.45 8.80
CA ARG A 15 -9.66 -16.52 9.79
C ARG A 15 -10.84 -16.29 10.75
N LEU A 16 -11.06 -15.03 11.13
CA LEU A 16 -12.07 -14.60 12.10
C LEU A 16 -13.08 -13.66 11.40
N PRO A 17 -14.23 -14.19 10.92
CA PRO A 17 -15.23 -13.39 10.20
C PRO A 17 -15.76 -12.19 10.98
N GLU A 18 -15.78 -12.26 12.31
CA GLU A 18 -16.19 -11.18 13.22
C GLU A 18 -15.28 -9.96 13.14
N TYR A 19 -14.06 -10.12 12.61
CA TYR A 19 -13.11 -9.02 12.41
C TYR A 19 -13.15 -8.42 10.99
N HIS A 20 -14.00 -8.95 10.12
CA HIS A 20 -14.24 -8.35 8.83
C HIS A 20 -14.72 -6.90 8.98
N ARG A 21 -14.31 -6.08 8.04
CA ARG A 21 -14.75 -4.69 7.91
C ARG A 21 -15.36 -4.49 6.53
N ASP A 22 -16.32 -3.59 6.45
CA ASP A 22 -16.94 -3.23 5.19
C ASP A 22 -16.01 -2.38 4.31
N GLU A 23 -16.43 -2.19 3.08
CA GLU A 23 -15.64 -1.45 2.09
C GLU A 23 -15.45 0.02 2.48
N ALA A 24 -16.44 0.66 3.11
CA ALA A 24 -16.33 2.04 3.57
C ALA A 24 -15.24 2.20 4.64
N TRP A 25 -15.19 1.28 5.60
CA TRP A 25 -14.15 1.26 6.61
C TRP A 25 -12.75 1.03 6.00
N ILE A 26 -12.63 0.10 5.04
CA ILE A 26 -11.36 -0.20 4.35
C ILE A 26 -10.85 1.04 3.62
N ARG A 27 -11.72 1.73 2.87
CA ARG A 27 -11.38 2.96 2.15
C ARG A 27 -10.92 4.06 3.11
N ALA A 28 -11.67 4.32 4.16
CA ALA A 28 -11.30 5.30 5.19
C ALA A 28 -9.95 4.98 5.86
N PHE A 29 -9.65 3.69 6.06
CA PHE A 29 -8.38 3.25 6.61
C PHE A 29 -7.22 3.50 5.63
N LEU A 30 -7.38 3.19 4.35
CA LEU A 30 -6.37 3.42 3.31
C LEU A 30 -6.07 4.92 3.11
N HIS A 31 -7.08 5.78 3.22
CA HIS A 31 -6.88 7.22 3.13
C HIS A 31 -6.00 7.79 4.25
N ARG A 32 -6.20 7.32 5.49
CA ARG A 32 -5.48 7.89 6.65
C ARG A 32 -4.14 7.21 6.95
N ALA A 33 -3.97 5.95 6.55
CA ALA A 33 -2.74 5.24 6.86
C ALA A 33 -1.52 5.84 6.13
N GLU A 34 -0.41 6.00 6.84
CA GLU A 34 0.75 6.74 6.36
C GLU A 34 1.75 5.88 5.60
N ILE A 35 1.96 4.63 6.05
CA ILE A 35 2.93 3.72 5.47
C ILE A 35 2.24 2.42 5.06
N GLY A 36 2.57 1.95 3.88
CA GLY A 36 2.22 0.61 3.40
C GLY A 36 3.48 -0.23 3.24
N HIS A 37 3.33 -1.54 3.44
CA HIS A 37 4.38 -2.53 3.27
C HIS A 37 4.11 -3.31 1.99
N LEU A 38 4.83 -2.96 0.91
CA LEU A 38 4.65 -3.61 -0.38
C LEU A 38 5.41 -4.93 -0.42
N GLY A 39 4.67 -6.02 -0.38
CA GLY A 39 5.17 -7.38 -0.62
C GLY A 39 5.30 -7.64 -2.11
N HIS A 40 6.48 -8.05 -2.55
CA HIS A 40 6.79 -8.44 -3.93
C HIS A 40 7.81 -9.57 -3.94
N ALA A 41 8.00 -10.24 -5.08
CA ALA A 41 8.92 -11.38 -5.16
C ALA A 41 9.63 -11.43 -6.51
N ARG A 42 10.83 -11.99 -6.49
CA ARG A 42 11.61 -12.32 -7.70
C ARG A 42 12.29 -13.68 -7.54
N ALA A 43 12.16 -14.54 -8.55
CA ALA A 43 12.74 -15.87 -8.57
C ALA A 43 12.48 -16.67 -7.28
N GLY A 44 11.25 -16.58 -6.75
CA GLY A 44 10.85 -17.24 -5.51
C GLY A 44 11.30 -16.57 -4.21
N GLN A 45 12.16 -15.54 -4.27
CA GLN A 45 12.59 -14.80 -3.10
C GLN A 45 11.60 -13.67 -2.80
N PRO A 46 10.89 -13.68 -1.63
CA PRO A 46 10.03 -12.57 -1.23
C PRO A 46 10.84 -11.39 -0.68
N TYR A 47 10.27 -10.20 -0.89
CA TYR A 47 10.74 -8.92 -0.36
C TYR A 47 9.57 -8.13 0.21
N VAL A 48 9.85 -7.28 1.19
CA VAL A 48 8.89 -6.29 1.71
C VAL A 48 9.57 -4.93 1.69
N THR A 49 8.92 -3.95 1.08
CA THR A 49 9.40 -2.57 1.01
C THR A 49 8.38 -1.64 1.68
N PRO A 50 8.74 -0.97 2.78
CA PRO A 50 7.92 0.11 3.31
C PRO A 50 7.87 1.26 2.29
N THR A 51 6.68 1.80 2.06
CA THR A 51 6.51 2.91 1.10
C THR A 51 5.38 3.84 1.52
N ASN A 52 5.54 5.11 1.20
CA ASN A 52 4.42 6.04 1.18
C ASN A 52 3.50 5.67 0.01
N PHE A 53 2.21 5.84 0.19
CA PHE A 53 1.23 5.53 -0.85
C PHE A 53 0.04 6.50 -0.79
N TRP A 54 -0.63 6.63 -1.90
CA TRP A 54 -1.92 7.30 -2.00
C TRP A 54 -2.97 6.34 -2.56
N PHE A 55 -4.13 6.28 -1.89
CA PHE A 55 -5.29 5.56 -2.42
C PHE A 55 -6.08 6.50 -3.32
N ASP A 56 -5.96 6.30 -4.63
CA ASP A 56 -6.77 6.94 -5.65
C ASP A 56 -8.13 6.21 -5.72
N GLU A 57 -9.08 6.69 -4.94
CA GLU A 57 -10.38 6.04 -4.80
C GLU A 57 -11.19 6.07 -6.09
N GLU A 58 -11.10 7.15 -6.85
CA GLU A 58 -11.80 7.33 -8.12
C GLU A 58 -11.43 6.24 -9.14
N ASN A 59 -10.14 5.94 -9.25
CA ASN A 59 -9.62 4.92 -10.16
C ASN A 59 -9.41 3.55 -9.47
N ARG A 60 -9.71 3.45 -8.17
CA ARG A 60 -9.51 2.24 -7.35
C ARG A 60 -8.09 1.70 -7.43
N GLN A 61 -7.12 2.60 -7.29
CA GLN A 61 -5.70 2.30 -7.41
C GLN A 61 -4.93 2.71 -6.16
N ILE A 62 -3.89 1.96 -5.86
CA ILE A 62 -2.87 2.36 -4.89
C ILE A 62 -1.69 2.92 -5.68
N ILE A 63 -1.38 4.18 -5.45
CA ILE A 63 -0.27 4.88 -6.08
C ILE A 63 0.91 4.93 -5.11
N PHE A 64 2.07 4.58 -5.59
CA PHE A 64 3.35 4.77 -4.90
C PHE A 64 4.44 5.10 -5.93
N HIS A 65 5.59 5.54 -5.47
CA HIS A 65 6.68 5.91 -6.37
C HIS A 65 8.02 5.32 -5.92
N SER A 66 8.93 5.20 -6.85
CA SER A 66 10.31 4.80 -6.60
C SER A 66 11.27 5.47 -7.58
N ASN A 67 12.56 5.25 -7.40
CA ASN A 67 13.52 5.57 -8.45
C ASN A 67 13.30 4.65 -9.67
N ILE A 68 13.71 5.12 -10.86
CA ILE A 68 13.69 4.32 -12.10
C ILE A 68 14.61 3.09 -12.04
N ALA A 69 15.53 3.04 -11.10
CA ALA A 69 16.45 1.93 -10.86
C ALA A 69 16.36 1.48 -9.39
N GLY A 70 16.59 0.20 -9.15
CA GLY A 70 16.61 -0.37 -7.80
C GLY A 70 15.89 -1.71 -7.69
N ARG A 71 16.04 -2.37 -6.54
CA ARG A 71 15.54 -3.73 -6.32
C ARG A 71 14.01 -3.83 -6.49
N MET A 72 13.27 -2.90 -5.90
CA MET A 72 11.81 -2.92 -6.01
C MET A 72 11.38 -2.81 -7.48
N ARG A 73 11.91 -1.84 -8.22
CA ARG A 73 11.61 -1.65 -9.63
C ARG A 73 11.92 -2.89 -10.45
N ASP A 74 13.12 -3.47 -10.30
CA ASP A 74 13.54 -4.67 -10.99
C ASP A 74 12.64 -5.89 -10.67
N ASN A 75 12.26 -6.08 -9.40
CA ASN A 75 11.36 -7.16 -9.02
C ASN A 75 9.97 -7.01 -9.66
N LEU A 76 9.42 -5.78 -9.67
CA LEU A 76 8.08 -5.49 -10.20
C LEU A 76 7.99 -5.63 -11.72
N GLU A 77 9.07 -5.32 -12.43
CA GLU A 77 9.15 -5.56 -13.88
C GLU A 77 9.10 -7.06 -14.24
N HIS A 78 9.69 -7.91 -13.39
CA HIS A 78 9.70 -9.35 -13.63
C HIS A 78 8.48 -10.08 -13.06
N ASN A 79 7.92 -9.57 -11.97
CA ASN A 79 6.73 -10.12 -11.34
C ASN A 79 5.85 -8.97 -10.82
N PRO A 80 4.81 -8.60 -11.57
CA PRO A 80 3.92 -7.50 -11.18
C PRO A 80 2.93 -7.87 -10.06
N GLN A 81 2.82 -9.12 -9.65
CA GLN A 81 1.93 -9.54 -8.58
C GLN A 81 2.44 -9.06 -7.22
N VAL A 82 1.59 -8.35 -6.49
CA VAL A 82 1.94 -7.73 -5.22
C VAL A 82 0.85 -7.86 -4.18
N CYS A 83 1.26 -7.68 -2.93
CA CYS A 83 0.38 -7.46 -1.80
C CYS A 83 0.85 -6.21 -1.06
N LEU A 84 0.00 -5.20 -0.91
CA LEU A 84 0.26 -4.08 -0.01
C LEU A 84 -0.43 -4.37 1.32
N GLU A 85 0.33 -4.40 2.40
CA GLU A 85 -0.19 -4.49 3.77
C GLU A 85 -0.11 -3.11 4.41
N VAL A 86 -1.16 -2.75 5.14
CA VAL A 86 -1.25 -1.52 5.92
C VAL A 86 -1.79 -1.88 7.29
N SER A 87 -1.09 -1.50 8.36
CA SER A 87 -1.55 -1.80 9.72
C SER A 87 -1.32 -0.65 10.71
N GLU A 88 -2.10 -0.69 11.77
CA GLU A 88 -1.96 0.16 12.95
C GLU A 88 -2.08 -0.69 14.20
N THR A 89 -1.24 -0.45 15.17
CA THR A 89 -1.35 -1.02 16.51
C THR A 89 -2.05 -0.03 17.44
N GLY A 90 -2.93 -0.55 18.31
CA GLY A 90 -3.53 0.17 19.40
C GLY A 90 -2.90 -0.19 20.73
N ARG A 91 -3.73 -0.40 21.76
CA ARG A 91 -3.26 -0.72 23.12
C ARG A 91 -2.82 -2.18 23.21
N PHE A 92 -1.74 -2.43 23.96
CA PHE A 92 -1.40 -3.76 24.44
C PHE A 92 -2.36 -4.17 25.56
N LEU A 93 -2.86 -5.39 25.50
CA LEU A 93 -3.87 -5.93 26.40
C LEU A 93 -3.22 -7.01 27.28
N PRO A 94 -2.87 -6.69 28.53
CA PRO A 94 -2.37 -7.68 29.47
C PRO A 94 -3.50 -8.62 29.90
N ALA A 95 -3.15 -9.84 30.29
CA ALA A 95 -4.07 -10.86 30.74
C ALA A 95 -3.48 -11.68 31.91
N ASN A 96 -4.30 -12.56 32.50
CA ASN A 96 -3.87 -13.41 33.60
C ASN A 96 -3.06 -14.62 33.16
N THR A 97 -3.18 -15.01 31.89
CA THR A 97 -2.42 -16.12 31.30
C THR A 97 -1.63 -15.66 30.09
N ALA A 98 -0.47 -16.26 29.86
CA ALA A 98 0.44 -15.83 28.79
C ALA A 98 -0.20 -15.90 27.39
N LEU A 99 -1.09 -16.86 27.15
CA LEU A 99 -1.76 -17.04 25.85
C LEU A 99 -2.84 -16.00 25.55
N GLU A 100 -3.32 -15.28 26.58
CA GLU A 100 -4.37 -14.28 26.45
C GLU A 100 -3.82 -12.85 26.25
N PHE A 101 -2.50 -12.65 26.43
CA PHE A 101 -1.89 -11.34 26.08
C PHE A 101 -2.15 -11.04 24.63
N SER A 102 -2.57 -9.82 24.35
CA SER A 102 -2.99 -9.42 23.01
C SER A 102 -2.65 -7.95 22.73
N VAL A 103 -2.96 -7.53 21.52
CA VAL A 103 -2.85 -6.14 21.09
C VAL A 103 -4.06 -5.76 20.26
N GLN A 104 -4.57 -4.58 20.45
CA GLN A 104 -5.53 -4.01 19.51
C GLN A 104 -4.81 -3.68 18.21
N TYR A 105 -5.37 -4.07 17.09
CA TYR A 105 -4.80 -3.75 15.78
C TYR A 105 -5.88 -3.55 14.72
N ARG A 106 -5.48 -2.92 13.65
CA ARG A 106 -6.23 -2.83 12.39
C ARG A 106 -5.28 -3.15 11.27
N SER A 107 -5.74 -3.90 10.28
CA SER A 107 -4.93 -4.17 9.08
C SER A 107 -5.81 -4.33 7.86
N VAL A 108 -5.26 -3.96 6.71
CA VAL A 108 -5.84 -4.18 5.39
C VAL A 108 -4.75 -4.74 4.48
N MET A 109 -5.09 -5.77 3.73
CA MET A 109 -4.24 -6.31 2.66
C MET A 109 -4.91 -6.02 1.32
N VAL A 110 -4.16 -5.39 0.41
CA VAL A 110 -4.59 -5.09 -0.96
C VAL A 110 -3.77 -5.94 -1.91
N PHE A 111 -4.43 -6.88 -2.57
CA PHE A 111 -3.81 -7.73 -3.59
C PHE A 111 -4.04 -7.12 -4.96
N GLY A 112 -3.01 -7.14 -5.80
CA GLY A 112 -3.13 -6.58 -7.14
C GLY A 112 -1.92 -6.80 -8.02
N LYS A 113 -1.94 -6.08 -9.14
CA LYS A 113 -0.83 -6.03 -10.08
C LYS A 113 -0.34 -4.60 -10.21
N VAL A 114 0.97 -4.44 -10.21
CA VAL A 114 1.60 -3.15 -10.49
C VAL A 114 1.62 -2.89 -11.99
N THR A 115 1.33 -1.65 -12.35
CA THR A 115 1.47 -1.12 -13.70
C THR A 115 2.21 0.21 -13.60
N LEU A 116 3.18 0.43 -14.46
CA LEU A 116 3.90 1.69 -14.53
C LEU A 116 3.10 2.72 -15.31
N LEU A 117 2.93 3.89 -14.75
CA LEU A 117 2.39 5.04 -15.47
C LEU A 117 3.44 5.56 -16.46
N LYS A 118 3.04 5.73 -17.71
CA LYS A 118 3.95 6.13 -18.81
C LYS A 118 3.71 7.56 -19.29
N ALA A 119 2.49 8.04 -19.17
CA ALA A 119 2.13 9.37 -19.60
C ALA A 119 2.51 10.39 -18.50
N ASP A 120 3.23 11.45 -18.90
CA ASP A 120 3.73 12.49 -17.97
C ASP A 120 2.61 13.14 -17.15
N GLU A 121 1.45 13.37 -17.75
CA GLU A 121 0.30 13.94 -17.07
C GLU A 121 -0.25 13.02 -15.98
N GLU A 122 -0.33 11.70 -16.25
CA GLU A 122 -0.76 10.71 -15.27
C GLU A 122 0.24 10.60 -14.11
N GLN A 123 1.55 10.61 -14.42
CA GLN A 123 2.59 10.61 -13.40
C GLN A 123 2.51 11.86 -12.53
N ARG A 124 2.34 13.06 -13.12
CA ARG A 124 2.17 14.30 -12.36
C ARG A 124 0.93 14.24 -11.45
N ARG A 125 -0.22 13.82 -11.99
CA ARG A 125 -1.45 13.65 -11.22
C ARG A 125 -1.22 12.73 -10.02
N ALA A 126 -0.57 11.60 -10.24
CA ALA A 126 -0.28 10.60 -9.23
C ALA A 126 0.68 11.13 -8.14
N LEU A 127 1.75 11.81 -8.53
CA LEU A 127 2.71 12.41 -7.60
C LEU A 127 2.08 13.57 -6.80
N TYR A 128 1.24 14.40 -7.42
CA TYR A 128 0.49 15.43 -6.70
C TYR A 128 -0.57 14.83 -5.76
N GLY A 129 -1.15 13.69 -6.11
CA GLY A 129 -2.02 12.93 -5.20
C GLY A 129 -1.28 12.47 -3.95
N LEU A 130 -0.07 11.94 -4.10
CA LEU A 130 0.80 11.60 -2.98
C LEU A 130 1.13 12.83 -2.13
N LEU A 131 1.53 13.93 -2.75
CA LEU A 131 1.86 15.18 -2.04
C LEU A 131 0.66 15.70 -1.24
N ARG A 132 -0.53 15.75 -1.84
CA ARG A 132 -1.76 16.20 -1.15
C ARG A 132 -2.12 15.33 0.05
N LYS A 133 -1.87 14.01 -0.01
CA LYS A 133 -2.12 13.12 1.13
C LYS A 133 -1.26 13.46 2.34
N TYR A 134 0.04 13.73 2.13
CA TYR A 134 0.98 13.96 3.23
C TYR A 134 1.18 15.43 3.58
N PHE A 135 0.89 16.32 2.64
CA PHE A 135 1.10 17.77 2.75
C PHE A 135 -0.13 18.53 2.24
N PRO A 136 -1.32 18.35 2.87
CA PRO A 136 -2.58 18.87 2.33
C PRO A 136 -2.68 20.39 2.29
N ASN A 137 -1.82 21.10 3.01
CA ASN A 137 -1.82 22.56 3.12
C ASN A 137 -0.75 23.22 2.22
N LEU A 138 -0.03 22.46 1.40
CA LEU A 138 1.00 22.98 0.51
C LEU A 138 0.56 22.86 -0.94
N GLU A 139 0.73 23.95 -1.72
CA GLU A 139 0.31 24.01 -3.12
C GLU A 139 1.52 24.22 -4.07
N PRO A 140 1.54 23.52 -5.21
CA PRO A 140 2.59 23.71 -6.19
C PRO A 140 2.52 25.12 -6.80
N GLY A 141 3.67 25.79 -6.90
CA GLY A 141 3.77 27.16 -7.39
C GLY A 141 3.58 28.24 -6.33
N VAL A 142 3.20 27.86 -5.12
CA VAL A 142 3.06 28.76 -3.95
C VAL A 142 4.11 28.39 -2.90
N GLU A 143 3.93 27.24 -2.21
CA GLU A 143 4.87 26.82 -1.15
C GLU A 143 6.04 26.00 -1.69
N TYR A 144 5.88 25.36 -2.85
CA TYR A 144 6.96 24.61 -3.48
C TYR A 144 6.91 24.68 -5.01
N ARG A 145 8.06 24.49 -5.64
CA ARG A 145 8.18 24.50 -7.10
C ARG A 145 7.42 23.31 -7.71
N PRO A 146 6.67 23.48 -8.81
CA PRO A 146 6.03 22.38 -9.53
C PRO A 146 7.03 21.30 -9.97
N ILE A 147 6.54 20.08 -10.11
CA ILE A 147 7.32 18.93 -10.59
C ILE A 147 7.83 19.21 -12.01
N SER A 148 9.14 19.11 -12.21
CA SER A 148 9.79 19.30 -13.50
C SER A 148 9.84 18.01 -14.32
N ASP A 149 10.02 18.12 -15.64
CA ASP A 149 10.21 16.97 -16.53
C ASP A 149 11.46 16.16 -16.16
N GLN A 150 12.51 16.85 -15.70
CA GLN A 150 13.73 16.19 -15.24
C GLN A 150 13.49 15.30 -14.01
N GLU A 151 12.59 15.69 -13.11
CA GLU A 151 12.20 14.89 -11.95
C GLU A 151 11.34 13.71 -12.36
N LEU A 152 10.39 13.90 -13.28
CA LEU A 152 9.60 12.79 -13.84
C LEU A 152 10.49 11.75 -14.50
N ALA A 153 11.45 12.15 -15.32
CA ALA A 153 12.36 11.25 -16.01
C ALA A 153 13.20 10.36 -15.06
N ARG A 154 13.26 10.69 -13.77
CA ARG A 154 14.03 9.95 -12.74
C ARG A 154 13.13 9.23 -11.73
N THR A 155 11.81 9.31 -11.89
CA THR A 155 10.82 8.78 -10.98
C THR A 155 9.98 7.72 -11.67
N SER A 156 9.79 6.58 -11.03
CA SER A 156 8.80 5.58 -11.42
C SER A 156 7.55 5.73 -10.56
N VAL A 157 6.41 5.80 -11.19
CA VAL A 157 5.11 5.83 -10.52
C VAL A 157 4.28 4.63 -10.94
#